data_6076f557212fbd13995803924cf9d0ad
#
_entry.id   6076f557212fbd13995803924cf9d0ad
#
_cell.length_a   1.000
_cell.length_b   1.000
_cell.length_c   1.000
_cell.angle_alpha   90.00
_cell.angle_beta   90.00
_cell.angle_gamma   90.00
#
_symmetry.space_group_name_H-M   'P 1'
#
loop_
_entity.id
_entity.type
_entity.pdbx_description
1 polymer ?
#
loop_
_entity_poly.entity_id
_entity_poly.type
_entity_poly.pdbx_seq_one_letter_code
_entity_poly.pdbx_strand_id
1 'polypeptide(L)'
;MKNATLHFEFHISITALIMFLLKTWRASAFGVYGYLNFTRNGFLGHSKKFKPEDMEIRIEGKNCVVTGANAGIGFATAEALASCGATVYMVCRNKEKGETALSKIQSSTGNPNVHLEVCDLSSISEIKSFASRFSSKDVPVHVLVNNAGLMEQKRVTTSEGFELNFAVNVLGTYATTELMLPLLEIASPDARVITVSSGGMYTTSLTSDLQFSDGKFSGQSNMLGTSEFR
;
A
#
# COMPACT_ATOMS: atom_id res chain seq x y z
N MET A 1 4.07 -21.36 52.35
CA MET A 1 4.52 -20.29 51.45
C MET A 1 5.44 -20.81 50.29
N LYS A 2 6.39 -21.73 50.52
CA LYS A 2 7.28 -22.24 49.47
C LYS A 2 6.58 -22.98 48.31
N ASN A 3 5.47 -23.68 48.57
CA ASN A 3 4.77 -24.43 47.51
C ASN A 3 3.93 -23.58 46.58
N ALA A 4 3.43 -22.45 47.03
CA ALA A 4 2.65 -21.52 46.20
C ALA A 4 3.56 -20.78 45.21
N THR A 5 4.78 -20.41 45.62
CA THR A 5 5.78 -19.75 44.74
C THR A 5 6.28 -20.69 43.64
N LEU A 6 6.51 -21.96 43.94
CA LEU A 6 6.90 -22.97 42.96
C LEU A 6 5.81 -23.24 41.91
N HIS A 7 4.55 -23.26 42.32
CA HIS A 7 3.43 -23.43 41.40
C HIS A 7 3.26 -22.22 40.47
N PHE A 8 3.49 -21.02 40.98
CA PHE A 8 3.39 -19.80 40.18
C PHE A 8 4.51 -19.69 39.17
N GLU A 9 5.76 -20.00 39.56
CA GLU A 9 6.91 -20.01 38.62
C GLU A 9 6.75 -21.10 37.54
N PHE A 10 6.22 -22.27 37.88
CA PHE A 10 5.96 -23.35 36.91
C PHE A 10 4.87 -22.97 35.91
N HIS A 11 3.82 -22.29 36.31
CA HIS A 11 2.77 -21.79 35.44
C HIS A 11 3.27 -20.71 34.47
N ILE A 12 4.09 -19.77 34.93
CA ILE A 12 4.70 -18.74 34.09
C ILE A 12 5.63 -19.41 33.07
N SER A 13 6.40 -20.40 33.47
CA SER A 13 7.32 -21.12 32.56
C SER A 13 6.57 -21.88 31.46
N ILE A 14 5.45 -22.54 31.78
CA ILE A 14 4.61 -23.27 30.80
C ILE A 14 3.99 -22.30 29.81
N THR A 15 3.43 -21.20 30.29
CA THR A 15 2.81 -20.18 29.42
C THR A 15 3.85 -19.55 28.48
N ALA A 16 5.04 -19.25 29.00
CA ALA A 16 6.14 -18.73 28.18
C ALA A 16 6.59 -19.73 27.11
N LEU A 17 6.69 -21.01 27.46
CA LEU A 17 7.00 -22.07 26.51
C LEU A 17 5.93 -22.22 25.43
N ILE A 18 4.66 -22.24 25.80
CA ILE A 18 3.55 -22.30 24.83
C ILE A 18 3.59 -21.11 23.89
N MET A 19 3.77 -19.89 24.40
CA MET A 19 3.89 -18.69 23.57
C MET A 19 5.10 -18.75 22.64
N PHE A 20 6.24 -19.26 23.10
CA PHE A 20 7.42 -19.45 22.27
C PHE A 20 7.14 -20.45 21.15
N LEU A 21 6.54 -21.59 21.45
CA LEU A 21 6.19 -22.61 20.46
C LEU A 21 5.19 -22.09 19.43
N LEU A 22 4.18 -21.34 19.86
CA LEU A 22 3.20 -20.72 18.97
C LEU A 22 3.84 -19.67 18.04
N LYS A 23 4.73 -18.83 18.56
CA LYS A 23 5.49 -17.86 17.75
C LYS A 23 6.36 -18.56 16.72
N THR A 24 7.08 -19.60 17.13
CA THR A 24 7.96 -20.36 16.23
C THR A 24 7.16 -21.06 15.14
N TRP A 25 6.04 -21.69 15.51
CA TRP A 25 5.14 -22.33 14.56
C TRP A 25 4.55 -21.33 13.56
N ARG A 26 4.06 -20.18 14.02
CA ARG A 26 3.53 -19.13 13.15
C ARG A 26 4.59 -18.60 12.18
N ALA A 27 5.81 -18.35 12.67
CA ALA A 27 6.92 -17.91 11.84
C ALA A 27 7.29 -18.95 10.77
N SER A 28 7.35 -20.23 11.15
CA SER A 28 7.64 -21.33 10.23
C SER A 28 6.51 -21.52 9.20
N ALA A 29 5.28 -21.51 9.62
CA ALA A 29 4.10 -21.61 8.73
C ALA A 29 4.05 -20.43 7.74
N PHE A 30 4.32 -19.20 8.21
CA PHE A 30 4.43 -18.04 7.34
C PHE A 30 5.62 -18.17 6.38
N GLY A 31 6.78 -18.66 6.85
CA GLY A 31 7.95 -18.90 6.01
C GLY A 31 7.64 -19.84 4.84
N VAL A 32 6.97 -20.96 5.11
CA VAL A 32 6.54 -21.91 4.07
C VAL A 32 5.51 -21.27 3.15
N TYR A 33 4.48 -20.64 3.70
CA TYR A 33 3.43 -19.97 2.92
C TYR A 33 4.02 -18.84 2.04
N GLY A 34 4.90 -18.01 2.62
CA GLY A 34 5.57 -16.94 1.91
C GLY A 34 6.48 -17.44 0.78
N TYR A 35 7.23 -18.52 1.05
CA TYR A 35 8.05 -19.16 0.02
C TYR A 35 7.21 -19.67 -1.16
N LEU A 36 6.11 -20.32 -0.87
CA LEU A 36 5.23 -20.90 -1.91
C LEU A 36 4.43 -19.85 -2.68
N ASN A 37 4.09 -18.70 -2.08
CA ASN A 37 3.16 -17.74 -2.66
C ASN A 37 3.81 -16.39 -3.04
N PHE A 38 4.82 -15.91 -2.29
CA PHE A 38 5.38 -14.55 -2.46
C PHE A 38 6.75 -14.51 -3.12
N THR A 39 7.31 -15.68 -3.49
CA THR A 39 8.57 -15.75 -4.24
C THR A 39 8.31 -15.80 -5.75
N ARG A 40 9.39 -15.71 -6.53
CA ARG A 40 9.32 -15.91 -7.99
C ARG A 40 8.66 -17.25 -8.37
N ASN A 41 8.93 -18.31 -7.63
CA ASN A 41 8.33 -19.64 -7.89
C ASN A 41 6.83 -19.62 -7.58
N GLY A 42 6.41 -18.96 -6.51
CA GLY A 42 5.00 -18.73 -6.20
C GLY A 42 4.32 -17.97 -7.33
N PHE A 43 4.91 -16.85 -7.78
CA PHE A 43 4.39 -16.09 -8.92
C PHE A 43 4.24 -16.96 -10.17
N LEU A 44 5.28 -17.70 -10.56
CA LEU A 44 5.23 -18.60 -11.73
C LEU A 44 4.16 -19.70 -11.59
N GLY A 45 3.89 -20.17 -10.37
CA GLY A 45 2.80 -21.10 -10.11
C GLY A 45 1.43 -20.47 -10.29
N HIS A 46 1.21 -19.28 -9.73
CA HIS A 46 -0.05 -18.55 -9.82
C HIS A 46 -0.31 -17.96 -11.21
N SER A 47 0.74 -17.48 -11.89
CA SER A 47 0.62 -16.87 -13.22
C SER A 47 0.11 -17.82 -14.31
N LYS A 48 0.23 -19.15 -14.11
CA LYS A 48 -0.38 -20.13 -14.98
C LYS A 48 -1.91 -20.06 -15.05
N LYS A 49 -2.53 -19.40 -14.07
CA LYS A 49 -3.98 -19.17 -13.99
C LYS A 49 -4.40 -17.84 -14.63
N PHE A 50 -3.44 -16.98 -14.95
CA PHE A 50 -3.73 -15.70 -15.59
C PHE A 50 -4.11 -15.93 -17.04
N LYS A 51 -5.13 -15.26 -17.46
CA LYS A 51 -5.64 -15.31 -18.82
C LYS A 51 -5.10 -14.08 -19.55
N PRO A 52 -4.29 -14.25 -20.60
CA PRO A 52 -3.78 -13.11 -21.38
C PRO A 52 -4.90 -12.21 -21.88
N GLU A 53 -6.05 -12.79 -22.22
CA GLU A 53 -7.22 -12.10 -22.74
C GLU A 53 -7.79 -11.07 -21.77
N ASP A 54 -7.59 -11.25 -20.44
CA ASP A 54 -8.01 -10.30 -19.41
C ASP A 54 -7.26 -8.95 -19.55
N MET A 55 -6.08 -8.96 -20.21
CA MET A 55 -5.28 -7.76 -20.47
C MET A 55 -5.56 -7.12 -21.83
N GLU A 56 -6.36 -7.75 -22.69
CA GLU A 56 -6.77 -7.22 -24.00
C GLU A 56 -8.02 -6.33 -23.89
N ILE A 57 -8.61 -6.25 -22.69
CA ILE A 57 -9.77 -5.41 -22.42
C ILE A 57 -9.41 -3.94 -22.63
N ARG A 58 -10.24 -3.26 -23.41
CA ARG A 58 -10.11 -1.81 -23.62
C ARG A 58 -10.95 -1.08 -22.60
N ILE A 59 -10.35 -0.05 -21.99
CA ILE A 59 -10.97 0.79 -20.96
C ILE A 59 -10.85 2.28 -21.30
N GLU A 60 -11.02 2.61 -22.59
CA GLU A 60 -11.08 3.99 -23.05
C GLU A 60 -12.19 4.77 -22.31
N GLY A 61 -11.89 6.03 -22.02
CA GLY A 61 -12.82 6.89 -21.28
C GLY A 61 -12.85 6.64 -19.76
N LYS A 62 -12.13 5.61 -19.27
CA LYS A 62 -11.99 5.42 -17.81
C LYS A 62 -10.80 6.23 -17.30
N ASN A 63 -11.02 6.97 -16.21
CA ASN A 63 -10.00 7.73 -15.49
C ASN A 63 -9.47 6.91 -14.34
N CYS A 64 -8.18 6.64 -14.31
CA CYS A 64 -7.49 5.83 -13.31
C CYS A 64 -6.47 6.68 -12.57
N VAL A 65 -6.51 6.70 -11.25
CA VAL A 65 -5.53 7.38 -10.39
C VAL A 65 -4.66 6.32 -9.74
N VAL A 66 -3.33 6.45 -9.87
CA VAL A 66 -2.36 5.49 -9.32
C VAL A 66 -1.35 6.22 -8.44
N THR A 67 -1.32 5.93 -7.15
CA THR A 67 -0.35 6.52 -6.23
C THR A 67 0.97 5.76 -6.24
N GLY A 68 2.10 6.49 -6.13
CA GLY A 68 3.44 5.89 -6.20
C GLY A 68 3.78 5.32 -7.58
N ALA A 69 3.26 5.92 -8.64
CA ALA A 69 3.31 5.40 -10.01
C ALA A 69 4.64 5.61 -10.74
N ASN A 70 5.66 6.22 -10.09
CA ASN A 70 6.95 6.48 -10.74
C ASN A 70 7.93 5.31 -10.74
N ALA A 71 7.65 4.22 -10.02
CA ALA A 71 8.53 3.05 -9.94
C ALA A 71 7.77 1.78 -9.54
N GLY A 72 8.42 0.62 -9.77
CA GLY A 72 7.97 -0.68 -9.26
C GLY A 72 6.55 -1.07 -9.69
N ILE A 73 5.76 -1.57 -8.73
CA ILE A 73 4.38 -2.06 -8.97
C ILE A 73 3.49 -0.94 -9.49
N GLY A 74 3.57 0.28 -8.91
CA GLY A 74 2.76 1.42 -9.34
C GLY A 74 3.05 1.84 -10.78
N PHE A 75 4.33 1.81 -11.21
CA PHE A 75 4.70 2.07 -12.59
C PHE A 75 4.12 1.03 -13.54
N ALA A 76 4.31 -0.26 -13.24
CA ALA A 76 3.78 -1.34 -14.07
C ALA A 76 2.25 -1.31 -14.15
N THR A 77 1.58 -0.96 -13.04
CA THR A 77 0.12 -0.79 -13.01
C THR A 77 -0.33 0.39 -13.90
N ALA A 78 0.34 1.53 -13.78
CA ALA A 78 0.02 2.72 -14.60
C ALA A 78 0.26 2.44 -16.11
N GLU A 79 1.35 1.76 -16.44
CA GLU A 79 1.68 1.36 -17.81
C GLU A 79 0.64 0.37 -18.37
N ALA A 80 0.23 -0.63 -17.60
CA ALA A 80 -0.79 -1.59 -18.02
C ALA A 80 -2.15 -0.92 -18.25
N LEU A 81 -2.59 -0.03 -17.36
CA LEU A 81 -3.82 0.73 -17.52
C LEU A 81 -3.76 1.65 -18.75
N ALA A 82 -2.62 2.30 -18.98
CA ALA A 82 -2.41 3.13 -20.17
C ALA A 82 -2.44 2.29 -21.44
N SER A 83 -1.85 1.09 -21.46
CA SER A 83 -1.90 0.15 -22.59
C SER A 83 -3.32 -0.29 -22.91
N CYS A 84 -4.19 -0.41 -21.91
CA CYS A 84 -5.62 -0.70 -22.08
C CYS A 84 -6.43 0.53 -22.55
N GLY A 85 -5.81 1.70 -22.74
CA GLY A 85 -6.44 2.92 -23.27
C GLY A 85 -7.03 3.85 -22.21
N ALA A 86 -6.81 3.60 -20.92
CA ALA A 86 -7.29 4.48 -19.87
C ALA A 86 -6.60 5.85 -19.89
N THR A 87 -7.28 6.88 -19.37
CA THR A 87 -6.62 8.10 -18.90
C THR A 87 -6.01 7.82 -17.53
N VAL A 88 -4.69 7.96 -17.40
CA VAL A 88 -3.97 7.62 -16.17
C VAL A 88 -3.40 8.86 -15.50
N TYR A 89 -3.75 9.07 -14.24
CA TYR A 89 -3.21 10.12 -13.39
C TYR A 89 -2.20 9.49 -12.40
N MET A 90 -0.93 9.74 -12.65
CA MET A 90 0.19 9.25 -11.85
C MET A 90 0.43 10.19 -10.67
N VAL A 91 0.14 9.76 -9.45
CA VAL A 91 0.40 10.58 -8.25
C VAL A 91 1.78 10.22 -7.69
N CYS A 92 2.71 11.18 -7.70
CA CYS A 92 4.10 10.98 -7.32
C CYS A 92 4.63 12.14 -6.45
N ARG A 93 5.44 11.84 -5.43
CA ARG A 93 6.06 12.85 -4.58
C ARG A 93 7.15 13.64 -5.32
N ASN A 94 7.97 12.96 -6.09
CA ASN A 94 9.09 13.58 -6.81
C ASN A 94 8.69 13.86 -8.25
N LYS A 95 8.67 15.15 -8.61
CA LYS A 95 8.28 15.64 -9.93
C LYS A 95 9.16 15.09 -11.04
N GLU A 96 10.47 15.17 -10.92
CA GLU A 96 11.43 14.76 -11.97
C GLU A 96 11.35 13.27 -12.26
N LYS A 97 11.26 12.42 -11.20
CA LYS A 97 11.06 10.98 -11.35
C LYS A 97 9.69 10.68 -11.95
N GLY A 98 8.67 11.45 -11.59
CA GLY A 98 7.32 11.34 -12.15
C GLY A 98 7.30 11.67 -13.65
N GLU A 99 7.91 12.77 -14.07
CA GLU A 99 8.03 13.17 -15.48
C GLU A 99 8.80 12.14 -16.32
N THR A 100 9.89 11.60 -15.76
CA THR A 100 10.65 10.53 -16.41
C THR A 100 9.80 9.27 -16.60
N ALA A 101 9.03 8.88 -15.58
CA ALA A 101 8.15 7.71 -15.65
C ALA A 101 6.98 7.92 -16.63
N LEU A 102 6.37 9.12 -16.61
CA LEU A 102 5.32 9.53 -17.53
C LEU A 102 5.77 9.40 -18.98
N SER A 103 6.93 10.00 -19.31
CA SER A 103 7.48 9.93 -20.68
C SER A 103 7.74 8.50 -21.14
N LYS A 104 8.21 7.62 -20.22
CA LYS A 104 8.40 6.20 -20.54
C LYS A 104 7.08 5.51 -20.85
N ILE A 105 6.04 5.71 -20.03
CA ILE A 105 4.72 5.10 -20.24
C ILE A 105 4.11 5.60 -21.55
N GLN A 106 4.14 6.91 -21.82
CA GLN A 106 3.62 7.44 -23.09
C GLN A 106 4.35 6.84 -24.29
N SER A 107 5.69 6.71 -24.21
CA SER A 107 6.49 6.13 -25.28
C SER A 107 6.25 4.64 -25.51
N SER A 108 6.08 3.85 -24.42
CA SER A 108 5.90 2.40 -24.52
C SER A 108 4.48 2.01 -24.93
N THR A 109 3.47 2.79 -24.53
CA THR A 109 2.07 2.48 -24.76
C THR A 109 1.45 3.21 -25.95
N GLY A 110 2.09 4.29 -26.42
CA GLY A 110 1.53 5.21 -27.41
C GLY A 110 0.33 6.02 -26.91
N ASN A 111 -0.01 5.93 -25.62
CA ASN A 111 -1.15 6.63 -25.04
C ASN A 111 -0.74 8.02 -24.54
N PRO A 112 -1.23 9.13 -25.13
CA PRO A 112 -0.93 10.48 -24.68
C PRO A 112 -1.68 10.88 -23.39
N ASN A 113 -2.73 10.12 -23.02
CA ASN A 113 -3.61 10.43 -21.89
C ASN A 113 -3.03 9.93 -20.57
N VAL A 114 -1.74 10.17 -20.34
CA VAL A 114 -1.05 9.93 -19.07
C VAL A 114 -0.62 11.26 -18.50
N HIS A 115 -0.99 11.53 -17.24
CA HIS A 115 -0.79 12.81 -16.59
C HIS A 115 -0.06 12.62 -15.26
N LEU A 116 0.75 13.61 -14.87
CA LEU A 116 1.44 13.62 -13.58
C LEU A 116 0.73 14.57 -12.62
N GLU A 117 0.45 14.07 -11.43
CA GLU A 117 0.01 14.85 -10.26
C GLU A 117 1.10 14.76 -9.18
N VAL A 118 1.62 15.91 -8.75
CA VAL A 118 2.64 15.97 -7.70
C VAL A 118 1.94 16.11 -6.35
N CYS A 119 2.20 15.14 -5.46
CA CYS A 119 1.65 15.11 -4.10
C CYS A 119 2.51 14.23 -3.21
N ASP A 120 2.92 14.73 -2.04
CA ASP A 120 3.52 13.93 -0.97
C ASP A 120 2.42 13.40 -0.05
N LEU A 121 2.22 12.08 -0.08
CA LEU A 121 1.21 11.41 0.75
C LEU A 121 1.57 11.34 2.24
N SER A 122 2.74 11.83 2.65
CA SER A 122 3.07 12.01 4.05
C SER A 122 2.51 13.30 4.65
N SER A 123 1.94 14.19 3.83
CA SER A 123 1.36 15.47 4.22
C SER A 123 -0.14 15.50 3.91
N ILE A 124 -0.96 15.60 4.94
CA ILE A 124 -2.41 15.73 4.80
C ILE A 124 -2.79 17.04 4.09
N SER A 125 -2.04 18.09 4.31
CA SER A 125 -2.26 19.38 3.65
C SER A 125 -2.00 19.29 2.14
N GLU A 126 -0.98 18.57 1.70
CA GLU A 126 -0.72 18.33 0.28
C GLU A 126 -1.79 17.44 -0.36
N ILE A 127 -2.25 16.40 0.33
CA ILE A 127 -3.34 15.53 -0.15
C ILE A 127 -4.62 16.34 -0.34
N LYS A 128 -4.98 17.21 0.61
CA LYS A 128 -6.14 18.13 0.47
C LYS A 128 -5.99 19.05 -0.74
N SER A 129 -4.81 19.63 -0.92
CA SER A 129 -4.52 20.50 -2.06
C SER A 129 -4.59 19.74 -3.39
N PHE A 130 -4.05 18.52 -3.44
CA PHE A 130 -4.15 17.63 -4.60
C PHE A 130 -5.61 17.31 -4.91
N ALA A 131 -6.39 16.86 -3.93
CA ALA A 131 -7.79 16.51 -4.13
C ALA A 131 -8.61 17.72 -4.62
N SER A 132 -8.39 18.90 -4.07
CA SER A 132 -9.03 20.14 -4.52
C SER A 132 -8.71 20.47 -5.98
N ARG A 133 -7.41 20.44 -6.36
CA ARG A 133 -7.00 20.65 -7.75
C ARG A 133 -7.56 19.59 -8.69
N PHE A 134 -7.62 18.33 -8.23
CA PHE A 134 -8.13 17.24 -9.04
C PHE A 134 -9.65 17.37 -9.23
N SER A 135 -10.39 17.70 -8.18
CA SER A 135 -11.85 17.93 -8.24
C SER A 135 -12.22 19.07 -9.20
N SER A 136 -11.37 20.11 -9.33
CA SER A 136 -11.63 21.20 -10.28
C SER A 136 -11.55 20.80 -11.76
N LYS A 137 -11.05 19.59 -12.05
CA LYS A 137 -11.04 19.02 -13.42
C LYS A 137 -12.41 18.49 -13.84
N ASP A 138 -13.34 18.32 -12.90
CA ASP A 138 -14.69 17.81 -13.10
C ASP A 138 -14.74 16.49 -13.90
N VAL A 139 -13.83 15.58 -13.55
CA VAL A 139 -13.73 14.26 -14.20
C VAL A 139 -14.04 13.15 -13.19
N PRO A 140 -14.86 12.14 -13.55
CA PRO A 140 -15.11 11.00 -12.68
C PRO A 140 -13.82 10.18 -12.50
N VAL A 141 -13.65 9.56 -11.32
CA VAL A 141 -12.58 8.59 -11.06
C VAL A 141 -13.18 7.19 -11.09
N HIS A 142 -12.75 6.38 -12.05
CA HIS A 142 -13.24 5.01 -12.19
C HIS A 142 -12.40 4.02 -11.39
N VAL A 143 -11.09 4.27 -11.28
CA VAL A 143 -10.18 3.41 -10.51
C VAL A 143 -9.23 4.27 -9.70
N LEU A 144 -9.22 4.06 -8.39
CA LEU A 144 -8.19 4.58 -7.49
C LEU A 144 -7.31 3.42 -7.02
N VAL A 145 -6.02 3.45 -7.38
CA VAL A 145 -5.04 2.47 -6.92
C VAL A 145 -4.17 3.11 -5.84
N ASN A 146 -4.44 2.79 -4.59
CA ASN A 146 -3.62 3.12 -3.44
C ASN A 146 -2.42 2.16 -3.39
N ASN A 147 -1.36 2.50 -4.12
CA ASN A 147 -0.15 1.69 -4.20
C ASN A 147 1.03 2.31 -3.47
N ALA A 148 1.07 3.63 -3.32
CA ALA A 148 2.16 4.28 -2.61
C ALA A 148 2.36 3.71 -1.20
N GLY A 149 3.61 3.47 -0.85
CA GLY A 149 3.98 2.99 0.47
C GLY A 149 5.49 3.07 0.64
N LEU A 150 5.92 3.12 1.88
CA LEU A 150 7.33 3.14 2.24
C LEU A 150 7.59 2.32 3.51
N MET A 151 8.85 1.98 3.71
CA MET A 151 9.34 1.32 4.92
C MET A 151 10.61 2.04 5.37
N GLU A 152 10.42 3.05 6.23
CA GLU A 152 11.54 3.73 6.87
C GLU A 152 12.03 2.89 8.07
N GLN A 153 13.34 2.70 8.16
CA GLN A 153 13.96 1.87 9.20
C GLN A 153 14.16 2.63 10.51
N LYS A 154 14.16 3.94 10.46
CA LYS A 154 14.30 4.81 11.62
C LYS A 154 12.99 5.58 11.82
N ARG A 155 12.64 5.83 13.09
CA ARG A 155 11.50 6.68 13.38
C ARG A 155 11.76 8.10 12.88
N VAL A 156 10.99 8.52 11.89
CA VAL A 156 10.99 9.87 11.35
C VAL A 156 9.61 10.47 11.59
N THR A 157 9.56 11.72 12.01
CA THR A 157 8.30 12.44 12.22
C THR A 157 8.12 13.44 11.08
N THR A 158 6.93 13.49 10.49
CA THR A 158 6.57 14.48 9.48
C THR A 158 6.44 15.87 10.09
N SER A 159 6.40 16.92 9.27
CA SER A 159 6.14 18.29 9.71
C SER A 159 4.77 18.45 10.40
N GLU A 160 3.82 17.56 10.14
CA GLU A 160 2.50 17.52 10.74
C GLU A 160 2.45 16.67 12.04
N GLY A 161 3.61 16.14 12.50
CA GLY A 161 3.74 15.43 13.77
C GLY A 161 3.47 13.91 13.72
N PHE A 162 3.23 13.32 12.55
CA PHE A 162 2.96 11.90 12.40
C PHE A 162 4.25 11.09 12.14
N GLU A 163 4.29 9.85 12.62
CA GLU A 163 5.33 8.91 12.22
C GLU A 163 5.22 8.62 10.71
N LEU A 164 6.35 8.60 10.00
CA LEU A 164 6.40 8.66 8.54
C LEU A 164 5.77 7.43 7.86
N ASN A 165 6.02 6.21 8.37
CA ASN A 165 5.38 5.02 7.78
C ASN A 165 3.86 5.06 8.02
N PHE A 166 3.41 5.46 9.19
CA PHE A 166 2.00 5.63 9.51
C PHE A 166 1.38 6.74 8.63
N ALA A 167 2.07 7.87 8.50
CA ALA A 167 1.60 9.00 7.68
C ALA A 167 1.35 8.58 6.22
N VAL A 168 2.30 7.87 5.60
CA VAL A 168 2.16 7.48 4.17
C VAL A 168 1.26 6.27 4.01
N ASN A 169 1.52 5.19 4.78
CA ASN A 169 0.88 3.91 4.53
C ASN A 169 -0.57 3.84 5.03
N VAL A 170 -0.93 4.62 6.05
CA VAL A 170 -2.27 4.63 6.64
C VAL A 170 -2.99 5.94 6.37
N LEU A 171 -2.50 7.05 6.93
CA LEU A 171 -3.20 8.34 6.82
C LEU A 171 -3.28 8.82 5.37
N GLY A 172 -2.20 8.69 4.60
CA GLY A 172 -2.15 9.07 3.19
C GLY A 172 -3.11 8.25 2.33
N THR A 173 -3.15 6.94 2.55
CA THR A 173 -4.09 6.03 1.88
C THR A 173 -5.54 6.37 2.23
N TYR A 174 -5.84 6.55 3.53
CA TYR A 174 -7.17 6.91 4.01
C TYR A 174 -7.61 8.28 3.47
N ALA A 175 -6.80 9.32 3.68
CA ALA A 175 -7.13 10.68 3.26
C ALA A 175 -7.32 10.80 1.74
N THR A 176 -6.48 10.12 0.95
CA THR A 176 -6.62 10.09 -0.50
C THR A 176 -7.96 9.44 -0.90
N THR A 177 -8.32 8.32 -0.28
CA THR A 177 -9.58 7.62 -0.57
C THR A 177 -10.78 8.50 -0.20
N GLU A 178 -10.83 9.03 1.02
CA GLU A 178 -11.93 9.88 1.50
C GLU A 178 -12.13 11.13 0.61
N LEU A 179 -11.03 11.81 0.27
CA LEU A 179 -11.12 13.04 -0.51
C LEU A 179 -11.43 12.81 -1.99
N MET A 180 -11.14 11.61 -2.51
CA MET A 180 -11.50 11.21 -3.88
C MET A 180 -12.88 10.52 -3.97
N LEU A 181 -13.49 10.20 -2.82
CA LEU A 181 -14.77 9.49 -2.78
C LEU A 181 -15.87 10.18 -3.60
N PRO A 182 -16.08 11.52 -3.56
CA PRO A 182 -17.11 12.16 -4.39
C PRO A 182 -16.91 11.93 -5.89
N LEU A 183 -15.65 11.86 -6.36
CA LEU A 183 -15.33 11.61 -7.78
C LEU A 183 -15.51 10.14 -8.16
N LEU A 184 -15.28 9.24 -7.20
CA LEU A 184 -15.54 7.80 -7.37
C LEU A 184 -17.06 7.54 -7.42
N GLU A 185 -17.85 8.25 -6.63
CA GLU A 185 -19.31 8.14 -6.63
C GLU A 185 -19.93 8.57 -7.97
N ILE A 186 -19.37 9.57 -8.65
CA ILE A 186 -19.79 9.98 -10.00
C ILE A 186 -19.61 8.81 -10.99
N ALA A 187 -18.60 8.00 -10.84
CA ALA A 187 -18.33 6.85 -11.72
C ALA A 187 -19.08 5.56 -11.31
N SER A 188 -19.90 5.60 -10.25
CA SER A 188 -20.69 4.44 -9.78
C SER A 188 -21.65 3.95 -10.90
N PRO A 189 -21.91 2.62 -11.01
CA PRO A 189 -21.41 1.52 -10.18
C PRO A 189 -20.03 0.95 -10.59
N ASP A 190 -19.36 1.53 -11.57
CA ASP A 190 -18.12 1.02 -12.16
C ASP A 190 -16.87 1.43 -11.38
N ALA A 191 -17.00 2.26 -10.35
CA ALA A 191 -15.86 2.71 -9.55
C ALA A 191 -15.23 1.57 -8.74
N ARG A 192 -13.88 1.62 -8.63
CA ARG A 192 -13.09 0.65 -7.86
C ARG A 192 -12.02 1.38 -7.06
N VAL A 193 -11.89 1.00 -5.79
CA VAL A 193 -10.73 1.35 -4.96
C VAL A 193 -9.91 0.09 -4.73
N ILE A 194 -8.65 0.10 -5.14
CA ILE A 194 -7.72 -1.01 -5.03
C ILE A 194 -6.59 -0.59 -4.12
N THR A 195 -6.41 -1.28 -3.00
CA THR A 195 -5.32 -0.99 -2.06
C THR A 195 -4.28 -2.11 -2.12
N VAL A 196 -3.04 -1.72 -2.43
CA VAL A 196 -1.90 -2.64 -2.45
C VAL A 196 -1.40 -2.80 -1.03
N SER A 197 -1.56 -3.98 -0.46
CA SER A 197 -1.14 -4.35 0.89
C SER A 197 0.16 -5.20 0.87
N SER A 198 0.51 -5.77 1.99
CA SER A 198 1.74 -6.58 2.15
C SER A 198 1.46 -7.89 2.87
N GLY A 199 2.10 -8.97 2.41
CA GLY A 199 2.13 -10.25 3.14
C GLY A 199 2.79 -10.16 4.51
N GLY A 200 3.53 -9.09 4.79
CA GLY A 200 4.09 -8.80 6.10
C GLY A 200 3.04 -8.71 7.21
N MET A 201 1.79 -8.35 6.91
CA MET A 201 0.69 -8.31 7.87
C MET A 201 0.47 -9.63 8.64
N TYR A 202 0.89 -10.75 8.09
CA TYR A 202 0.74 -12.05 8.76
C TYR A 202 1.79 -12.34 9.84
N THR A 203 2.83 -11.52 9.97
CA THR A 203 3.95 -11.80 10.87
C THR A 203 3.91 -11.04 12.19
N THR A 204 3.13 -9.98 12.28
CA THR A 204 3.11 -9.08 13.45
C THR A 204 1.68 -8.78 13.87
N SER A 205 1.45 -8.68 15.16
CA SER A 205 0.17 -8.23 15.70
C SER A 205 0.08 -6.71 15.65
N LEU A 206 -1.15 -6.21 15.51
CA LEU A 206 -1.44 -4.79 15.60
C LEU A 206 -0.96 -4.22 16.94
N THR A 207 -0.33 -3.05 16.91
CA THR A 207 0.04 -2.30 18.11
C THR A 207 -1.02 -1.26 18.44
N SER A 208 -1.20 -0.99 19.74
CA SER A 208 -2.06 0.08 20.21
C SER A 208 -1.43 1.47 20.03
N ASP A 209 -0.10 1.57 20.01
CA ASP A 209 0.64 2.81 19.73
C ASP A 209 1.15 2.81 18.28
N LEU A 210 0.32 3.33 17.37
CA LEU A 210 0.64 3.43 15.94
C LEU A 210 1.72 4.48 15.63
N GLN A 211 2.02 5.36 16.60
CA GLN A 211 3.06 6.38 16.46
C GLN A 211 4.42 5.93 17.01
N PHE A 212 4.48 4.78 17.69
CA PHE A 212 5.68 4.25 18.34
C PHE A 212 6.36 5.29 19.24
N SER A 213 5.56 5.97 20.04
CA SER A 213 5.99 7.07 20.92
C SER A 213 6.79 6.55 22.11
N ASP A 214 6.64 5.27 22.46
CA ASP A 214 7.30 4.60 23.57
C ASP A 214 8.78 4.23 23.34
N GLY A 215 9.34 4.62 22.20
CA GLY A 215 10.74 4.37 21.84
C GLY A 215 11.06 2.95 21.34
N LYS A 216 10.05 2.08 21.21
CA LYS A 216 10.20 0.70 20.70
C LYS A 216 10.02 0.61 19.18
N PHE A 217 10.40 1.65 18.48
CA PHE A 217 10.29 1.70 17.03
C PHE A 217 11.16 0.61 16.38
N SER A 218 10.52 -0.16 15.51
CA SER A 218 11.17 -1.04 14.55
C SER A 218 10.50 -0.82 13.20
N GLY A 219 11.26 -0.44 12.18
CA GLY A 219 10.72 -0.20 10.84
C GLY A 219 9.93 -1.38 10.28
N GLN A 220 10.37 -2.62 10.59
CA GLN A 220 9.62 -3.81 10.23
C GLN A 220 8.29 -3.93 10.99
N SER A 221 8.30 -3.75 12.30
CA SER A 221 7.08 -3.84 13.11
C SER A 221 6.06 -2.78 12.72
N ASN A 222 6.53 -1.58 12.37
CA ASN A 222 5.65 -0.49 11.95
C ASN A 222 5.01 -0.76 10.58
N MET A 223 5.78 -1.19 9.60
CA MET A 223 5.24 -1.57 8.30
C MET A 223 4.20 -2.68 8.43
N LEU A 224 4.46 -3.68 9.28
CA LEU A 224 3.58 -4.82 9.49
C LEU A 224 2.28 -4.40 10.18
N GLY A 225 2.37 -3.53 11.20
CA GLY A 225 1.19 -2.96 11.86
C GLY A 225 0.36 -2.06 10.94
N THR A 226 1.01 -1.26 10.09
CA THR A 226 0.29 -0.36 9.17
C THR A 226 -0.32 -1.08 7.97
N SER A 227 0.18 -2.25 7.57
CA SER A 227 -0.39 -3.02 6.47
C SER A 227 -1.76 -3.64 6.81
N GLU A 228 -2.11 -3.76 8.09
CA GLU A 228 -3.44 -4.23 8.52
C GLU A 228 -4.55 -3.19 8.31
N PHE A 229 -4.19 -1.92 8.12
CA PHE A 229 -5.15 -0.83 7.84
C PHE A 229 -5.31 -0.50 6.35
N ARG A 230 -4.63 -1.22 5.48
CA ARG A 230 -4.72 -1.02 4.03
C ARG A 230 -5.77 -1.86 3.34
#